data_76e37f09b22b3b2c35873ddd8a4b8e7b
#
_entry.id   76e37f09b22b3b2c35873ddd8a4b8e7b
#
_cell.length_a   1.000
_cell.length_b   1.000
_cell.length_c   1.000
_cell.angle_alpha   90.00
_cell.angle_beta   90.00
_cell.angle_gamma   90.00
#
_symmetry.space_group_name_H-M   'P 1'
#
loop_
_entity.id
_entity.type
_entity.pdbx_description
1 polymer ?
#
loop_
_entity_poly.entity_id
_entity_poly.type
_entity_poly.pdbx_seq_one_letter_code
_entity_poly.pdbx_strand_id
1 'polypeptide(L)'
;IMNSAFQKIGVFGKKQRGIHMLRILLADDDPVFLLKMERLLMQYAAQQQLHVQIGTYTRDDMSCFILQPYDIAFLDIDFGDRRGAGIELARRLRQKRNDAIIIFVTNYVEYAPEGYELRAFRYLLKTDVDAKLETYFSQAVEHFTTKREVVSIQNNGEIINLAVDDILYLESEKHTVHVYMLCGNFDHYSCYASLQSFEEKLKSLGFLRIHKSYLVNMRHIKKLQCGEVVTETDSVLPVSGKNYGEIKRAYLLWKGAQTWNT
;
A
#
# COMPACT_ATOMS: atom_id res chain seq x y z
N ILE A 1 -19.37 16.75 12.30
CA ILE A 1 -19.02 17.33 10.97
C ILE A 1 -17.73 16.63 10.58
N MET A 2 -17.86 15.54 9.82
CA MET A 2 -16.73 14.80 9.25
C MET A 2 -16.13 15.66 8.15
N ASN A 3 -14.95 16.22 8.39
CA ASN A 3 -14.22 16.99 7.40
C ASN A 3 -13.52 16.01 6.46
N SER A 4 -13.93 16.03 5.21
CA SER A 4 -13.38 15.22 4.13
C SER A 4 -11.96 15.66 3.80
N ALA A 5 -10.96 15.03 4.42
CA ALA A 5 -9.56 15.15 4.05
C ALA A 5 -9.21 14.14 2.93
N PHE A 6 -10.12 13.93 1.98
CA PHE A 6 -9.89 12.98 0.89
C PHE A 6 -10.16 13.60 -0.47
N GLN A 7 -9.19 13.37 -1.34
CA GLN A 7 -9.29 13.24 -2.78
C GLN A 7 -8.81 14.40 -3.65
N LYS A 8 -7.59 14.21 -4.14
CA LYS A 8 -7.34 14.49 -5.54
C LYS A 8 -6.72 13.25 -6.17
N ILE A 9 -7.47 12.57 -7.02
CA ILE A 9 -6.99 11.47 -7.85
C ILE A 9 -6.49 12.08 -9.14
N GLY A 10 -5.17 12.07 -9.36
CA GLY A 10 -4.60 12.45 -10.66
C GLY A 10 -4.65 11.26 -11.62
N VAL A 11 -5.47 11.34 -12.66
CA VAL A 11 -5.52 10.34 -13.74
C VAL A 11 -4.74 10.90 -14.93
N PHE A 12 -3.63 10.29 -15.29
CA PHE A 12 -2.87 10.64 -16.48
C PHE A 12 -2.72 9.45 -17.43
N GLY A 13 -2.92 9.73 -18.68
CA GLY A 13 -3.05 8.98 -19.91
C GLY A 13 -2.22 7.72 -20.16
N LYS A 14 -2.77 6.92 -21.05
CA LYS A 14 -2.38 5.59 -21.55
C LYS A 14 -0.91 5.42 -21.88
N LYS A 15 -0.17 4.62 -21.06
CA LYS A 15 0.74 3.56 -21.51
C LYS A 15 1.16 2.68 -20.31
N GLN A 16 0.93 1.42 -20.47
CA GLN A 16 1.15 0.22 -19.69
C GLN A 16 2.44 0.16 -18.85
N ARG A 17 2.30 0.45 -17.57
CA ARG A 17 3.00 -0.25 -16.50
C ARG A 17 1.92 -0.59 -15.48
N GLY A 18 2.01 -1.75 -14.81
CA GLY A 18 0.98 -2.21 -13.88
C GLY A 18 0.39 -1.06 -13.06
N ILE A 19 -0.93 -0.92 -13.07
CA ILE A 19 -1.62 0.20 -12.44
C ILE A 19 -1.56 -0.03 -10.94
N HIS A 20 -0.42 0.33 -10.35
CA HIS A 20 -0.31 0.46 -8.90
C HIS A 20 -0.60 1.91 -8.54
N MET A 21 -1.58 2.12 -7.67
CA MET A 21 -1.82 3.42 -7.07
C MET A 21 -0.88 3.59 -5.88
N LEU A 22 0.15 4.41 -6.06
CA LEU A 22 1.12 4.72 -5.01
C LEU A 22 0.47 5.63 -3.97
N ARG A 23 0.40 5.17 -2.73
CA ARG A 23 -0.22 5.90 -1.62
C ARG A 23 0.85 6.66 -0.86
N ILE A 24 0.73 7.98 -0.87
CA ILE A 24 1.70 8.89 -0.27
C ILE A 24 1.06 9.59 0.92
N LEU A 25 1.77 9.59 2.04
CA LEU A 25 1.43 10.39 3.22
C LEU A 25 2.30 11.64 3.26
N LEU A 26 1.67 12.79 3.49
CA LEU A 26 2.35 14.04 3.85
C LEU A 26 1.88 14.46 5.25
N ALA A 27 2.79 14.62 6.19
CA ALA A 27 2.49 15.07 7.54
C ALA A 27 3.36 16.26 7.92
N ASP A 28 2.70 17.39 8.15
CA ASP A 28 3.32 18.68 8.51
C ASP A 28 2.24 19.59 9.10
N ASP A 29 2.55 20.49 10.01
CA ASP A 29 1.61 21.45 10.59
C ASP A 29 1.45 22.73 9.75
N ASP A 30 2.36 22.97 8.80
CA ASP A 30 2.25 24.09 7.86
C ASP A 30 1.40 23.69 6.62
N PRO A 31 0.14 24.17 6.54
CA PRO A 31 -0.74 23.84 5.41
C PRO A 31 -0.24 24.42 4.08
N VAL A 32 0.53 25.50 4.10
CA VAL A 32 1.09 26.11 2.89
C VAL A 32 2.21 25.23 2.35
N PHE A 33 3.05 24.71 3.26
CA PHE A 33 4.09 23.77 2.90
C PHE A 33 3.51 22.43 2.38
N LEU A 34 2.46 21.90 3.01
CA LEU A 34 1.76 20.71 2.52
C LEU A 34 1.20 20.91 1.10
N LEU A 35 0.57 22.03 0.80
CA LEU A 35 0.07 22.35 -0.54
C LEU A 35 1.22 22.44 -1.56
N LYS A 36 2.36 23.00 -1.17
CA LYS A 36 3.58 23.04 -2.01
C LYS A 36 4.05 21.61 -2.32
N MET A 37 4.20 20.78 -1.30
CA MET A 37 4.65 19.39 -1.42
C MET A 37 3.69 18.56 -2.30
N GLU A 38 2.39 18.65 -2.04
CA GLU A 38 1.36 17.97 -2.82
C GLU A 38 1.48 18.33 -4.30
N ARG A 39 1.57 19.62 -4.62
CA ARG A 39 1.70 20.11 -6.00
C ARG A 39 2.95 19.56 -6.69
N LEU A 40 4.09 19.60 -6.02
CA LEU A 40 5.36 19.10 -6.59
C LEU A 40 5.31 17.59 -6.83
N LEU A 41 4.83 16.82 -5.86
CA LEU A 41 4.71 15.36 -5.99
C LEU A 41 3.72 14.96 -7.09
N MET A 42 2.59 15.67 -7.22
CA MET A 42 1.64 15.45 -8.32
C MET A 42 2.27 15.77 -9.69
N GLN A 43 3.05 16.85 -9.78
CA GLN A 43 3.77 17.19 -11.00
C GLN A 43 4.80 16.10 -11.38
N TYR A 44 5.61 15.65 -10.42
CA TYR A 44 6.61 14.59 -10.67
C TYR A 44 5.97 13.25 -10.99
N ALA A 45 4.88 12.91 -10.31
CA ALA A 45 4.10 11.72 -10.61
C ALA A 45 3.55 11.74 -12.06
N ALA A 46 3.03 12.90 -12.49
CA ALA A 46 2.54 13.09 -13.86
C ALA A 46 3.66 12.90 -14.90
N GLN A 47 4.83 13.46 -14.67
CA GLN A 47 5.99 13.31 -15.57
C GLN A 47 6.44 11.86 -15.68
N GLN A 48 6.35 11.08 -14.61
CA GLN A 48 6.70 9.66 -14.56
C GLN A 48 5.55 8.72 -14.91
N GLN A 49 4.36 9.26 -15.25
CA GLN A 49 3.15 8.49 -15.54
C GLN A 49 2.72 7.56 -14.38
N LEU A 50 2.92 8.01 -13.14
CA LEU A 50 2.53 7.30 -11.93
C LEU A 50 1.12 7.66 -11.52
N HIS A 51 0.36 6.67 -11.03
CA HIS A 51 -0.90 6.91 -10.35
C HIS A 51 -0.61 7.08 -8.86
N VAL A 52 -0.94 8.24 -8.30
CA VAL A 52 -0.68 8.56 -6.90
C VAL A 52 -1.96 8.97 -6.19
N GLN A 53 -2.08 8.56 -4.95
CA GLN A 53 -3.07 9.05 -3.99
C GLN A 53 -2.31 9.69 -2.85
N ILE A 54 -2.52 10.98 -2.60
CA ILE A 54 -1.84 11.73 -1.55
C ILE A 54 -2.84 12.01 -0.43
N GLY A 55 -2.49 11.58 0.78
CA GLY A 55 -3.15 11.96 2.02
C GLY A 55 -2.32 13.00 2.75
N THR A 56 -2.92 14.13 3.12
CA THR A 56 -2.27 15.21 3.87
C THR A 56 -2.72 15.23 5.32
N TYR A 57 -1.83 15.66 6.20
CA TYR A 57 -2.06 15.69 7.64
C TYR A 57 -1.42 16.85 8.37
N THR A 58 -2.24 17.55 9.14
CA THR A 58 -1.86 18.81 9.80
C THR A 58 -1.93 18.80 11.33
N ARG A 59 -2.41 17.71 11.96
CA ARG A 59 -2.69 17.69 13.41
C ARG A 59 -2.30 16.39 14.09
N ASP A 60 -2.16 16.46 15.41
CA ASP A 60 -1.80 15.38 16.34
C ASP A 60 -2.81 14.20 16.44
N ASP A 61 -3.91 14.20 15.71
CA ASP A 61 -4.87 13.10 15.78
C ASP A 61 -4.40 11.92 14.93
N MET A 62 -3.48 11.16 15.51
CA MET A 62 -2.86 9.99 14.90
C MET A 62 -3.81 8.79 14.75
N SER A 63 -5.02 8.84 15.29
CA SER A 63 -5.95 7.71 15.28
C SER A 63 -6.50 7.40 13.89
N CYS A 64 -6.71 8.41 13.06
CA CYS A 64 -7.28 8.26 11.71
C CYS A 64 -6.26 7.79 10.66
N PHE A 65 -4.96 8.03 10.87
CA PHE A 65 -3.91 7.68 9.91
C PHE A 65 -3.58 6.24 9.77
N ILE A 66 -3.56 5.60 10.89
CA ILE A 66 -3.09 4.24 11.05
C ILE A 66 -4.01 3.24 10.31
N LEU A 67 -5.14 3.69 9.80
CA LEU A 67 -6.12 2.84 9.14
C LEU A 67 -5.81 2.57 7.66
N GLN A 68 -4.95 3.41 7.02
CA GLN A 68 -4.61 3.21 5.61
C GLN A 68 -3.15 2.81 5.41
N PRO A 69 -2.88 1.86 4.54
CA PRO A 69 -1.52 1.49 4.18
C PRO A 69 -0.92 2.53 3.25
N TYR A 70 0.11 3.26 3.69
CA TYR A 70 0.91 4.15 2.86
C TYR A 70 2.17 3.46 2.35
N ASP A 71 2.57 3.78 1.14
CA ASP A 71 3.75 3.21 0.48
C ASP A 71 4.98 4.10 0.69
N ILE A 72 4.77 5.44 0.61
CA ILE A 72 5.79 6.46 0.90
C ILE A 72 5.20 7.47 1.88
N ALA A 73 5.96 7.84 2.90
CA ALA A 73 5.57 8.85 3.86
C ALA A 73 6.64 9.95 3.92
N PHE A 74 6.23 11.20 3.69
CA PHE A 74 7.01 12.40 3.95
C PHE A 74 6.51 13.01 5.25
N LEU A 75 7.37 13.02 6.26
CA LEU A 75 7.01 13.38 7.62
C LEU A 75 7.86 14.53 8.12
N ASP A 76 7.25 15.64 8.57
CA ASP A 76 7.97 16.54 9.42
C ASP A 76 8.24 15.87 10.78
N ILE A 77 9.36 16.19 11.40
CA ILE A 77 9.75 15.63 12.69
C ILE A 77 8.97 16.30 13.81
N ASP A 78 8.97 17.63 13.79
CA ASP A 78 8.28 18.44 14.77
C ASP A 78 7.05 19.05 14.12
N PHE A 79 5.88 18.49 14.37
CA PHE A 79 4.64 19.07 13.96
C PHE A 79 3.58 19.05 15.08
N GLY A 80 2.74 20.08 15.08
CA GLY A 80 1.86 20.34 16.21
C GLY A 80 2.63 20.84 17.43
N ASP A 81 2.06 20.61 18.61
CA ASP A 81 2.63 21.06 19.88
C ASP A 81 3.68 20.09 20.48
N ARG A 82 4.08 19.06 19.71
CA ARG A 82 4.97 17.99 20.21
C ARG A 82 6.24 17.87 19.39
N ARG A 83 7.37 18.02 20.09
CA ARG A 83 8.68 17.66 19.53
C ARG A 83 8.75 16.17 19.24
N GLY A 84 9.24 15.79 18.07
CA GLY A 84 9.40 14.40 17.66
C GLY A 84 8.09 13.67 17.30
N ALA A 85 6.97 14.37 17.09
CA ALA A 85 5.70 13.77 16.70
C ALA A 85 5.82 12.93 15.41
N GLY A 86 6.62 13.41 14.45
CA GLY A 86 6.89 12.68 13.21
C GLY A 86 7.68 11.39 13.42
N ILE A 87 8.59 11.36 14.40
CA ILE A 87 9.34 10.16 14.77
C ILE A 87 8.38 9.09 15.33
N GLU A 88 7.47 9.52 16.22
CA GLU A 88 6.47 8.61 16.77
C GLU A 88 5.51 8.09 15.69
N LEU A 89 5.11 8.95 14.76
CA LEU A 89 4.32 8.55 13.59
C LEU A 89 5.07 7.53 12.73
N ALA A 90 6.34 7.76 12.46
CA ALA A 90 7.20 6.83 11.73
C ALA A 90 7.31 5.46 12.41
N ARG A 91 7.45 5.44 13.76
CA ARG A 91 7.43 4.19 14.55
C ARG A 91 6.15 3.41 14.37
N ARG A 92 5.00 4.09 14.45
CA ARG A 92 3.68 3.46 14.25
C ARG A 92 3.49 2.94 12.82
N LEU A 93 3.94 3.69 11.82
CA LEU A 93 3.94 3.22 10.43
C LEU A 93 4.79 1.96 10.27
N ARG A 94 5.98 1.90 10.90
CA ARG A 94 6.83 0.72 10.88
C ARG A 94 6.19 -0.50 11.53
N GLN A 95 5.51 -0.34 12.65
CA GLN A 95 4.80 -1.43 13.33
C GLN A 95 3.69 -2.04 12.47
N LYS A 96 3.02 -1.23 11.65
CA LYS A 96 1.96 -1.71 10.76
C LYS A 96 2.45 -2.19 9.41
N ARG A 97 3.47 -1.53 8.89
CA ARG A 97 4.03 -1.79 7.58
C ARG A 97 5.54 -1.54 7.61
N ASN A 98 6.29 -2.62 7.85
CA ASN A 98 7.74 -2.53 7.99
C ASN A 98 8.45 -2.08 6.70
N ASP A 99 7.82 -2.24 5.53
CA ASP A 99 8.35 -1.91 4.21
C ASP A 99 8.00 -0.50 3.71
N ALA A 100 7.19 0.29 4.43
CA ALA A 100 6.87 1.66 4.05
C ALA A 100 8.15 2.51 3.92
N ILE A 101 8.26 3.29 2.86
CA ILE A 101 9.40 4.19 2.65
C ILE A 101 9.15 5.48 3.42
N ILE A 102 10.02 5.80 4.37
CA ILE A 102 9.91 7.00 5.20
C ILE A 102 10.98 7.99 4.80
N ILE A 103 10.57 9.22 4.48
CA ILE A 103 11.42 10.38 4.21
C ILE A 103 11.05 11.45 5.20
N PHE A 104 12.00 11.83 6.07
CA PHE A 104 11.80 12.98 6.94
C PHE A 104 12.03 14.27 6.17
N VAL A 105 11.12 15.25 6.34
CA VAL A 105 11.19 16.57 5.71
C VAL A 105 11.07 17.61 6.80
N THR A 106 12.18 18.19 7.24
CA THR A 106 12.22 19.03 8.43
C THR A 106 13.24 20.16 8.33
N ASN A 107 13.16 21.10 9.23
CA ASN A 107 14.19 22.14 9.41
C ASN A 107 15.31 21.72 10.39
N TYR A 108 15.15 20.60 11.10
CA TYR A 108 15.98 20.20 12.22
C TYR A 108 16.92 19.05 11.84
N VAL A 109 18.22 19.30 11.86
CA VAL A 109 19.25 18.30 11.49
C VAL A 109 19.59 17.38 12.65
N GLU A 110 19.37 17.83 13.88
CA GLU A 110 19.72 17.14 15.12
C GLU A 110 19.02 15.79 15.32
N TYR A 111 17.88 15.56 14.67
CA TYR A 111 17.12 14.31 14.74
C TYR A 111 17.55 13.26 13.70
N ALA A 112 18.61 13.51 12.95
CA ALA A 112 19.08 12.54 11.97
C ALA A 112 19.46 11.16 12.57
N PRO A 113 20.03 11.07 13.81
CA PRO A 113 20.30 9.78 14.45
C PRO A 113 19.04 8.93 14.67
N GLU A 114 17.94 9.54 15.17
CA GLU A 114 16.65 8.84 15.39
C GLU A 114 16.03 8.38 14.07
N GLY A 115 16.17 9.19 13.01
CA GLY A 115 15.77 8.81 11.66
C GLY A 115 16.50 7.57 11.17
N TYR A 116 17.77 7.43 11.50
CA TYR A 116 18.56 6.24 11.15
C TYR A 116 18.06 4.98 11.88
N GLU A 117 17.73 5.07 13.17
CA GLU A 117 17.17 3.95 13.95
C GLU A 117 15.86 3.45 13.35
N LEU A 118 15.03 4.33 12.79
CA LEU A 118 13.77 4.02 12.10
C LEU A 118 13.96 3.56 10.66
N ARG A 119 15.21 3.38 10.21
CA ARG A 119 15.53 3.03 8.81
C ARG A 119 14.86 3.99 7.83
N ALA A 120 14.91 5.31 8.13
CA ALA A 120 14.43 6.30 7.19
C ALA A 120 15.21 6.19 5.86
N PHE A 121 14.48 6.25 4.76
CA PHE A 121 15.06 6.15 3.42
C PHE A 121 15.91 7.36 3.09
N ARG A 122 15.43 8.55 3.46
CA ARG A 122 16.14 9.83 3.28
C ARG A 122 15.74 10.82 4.36
N TYR A 123 16.61 11.81 4.50
CA TYR A 123 16.40 12.99 5.32
C TYR A 123 16.51 14.22 4.40
N LEU A 124 15.47 15.05 4.33
CA LEU A 124 15.34 16.18 3.44
C LEU A 124 15.11 17.44 4.28
N LEU A 125 15.98 18.45 4.13
CA LEU A 125 15.72 19.74 4.73
C LEU A 125 14.63 20.48 3.95
N LYS A 126 13.72 21.19 4.65
CA LYS A 126 12.65 21.97 4.01
C LYS A 126 13.22 23.04 3.05
N THR A 127 14.42 23.55 3.32
CA THR A 127 15.15 24.46 2.44
C THR A 127 15.63 23.83 1.14
N ASP A 128 15.83 22.52 1.12
CA ASP A 128 16.36 21.77 -0.02
C ASP A 128 15.27 21.10 -0.88
N VAL A 129 13.99 21.27 -0.51
CA VAL A 129 12.87 20.59 -1.17
C VAL A 129 12.86 20.85 -2.66
N ASP A 130 13.00 22.09 -3.11
CA ASP A 130 12.95 22.45 -4.54
C ASP A 130 14.10 21.82 -5.33
N ALA A 131 15.24 21.55 -4.71
CA ALA A 131 16.42 20.98 -5.37
C ALA A 131 16.47 19.44 -5.33
N LYS A 132 15.93 18.81 -4.27
CA LYS A 132 16.19 17.38 -3.99
C LYS A 132 14.93 16.51 -3.98
N LEU A 133 13.72 17.08 -3.84
CA LEU A 133 12.49 16.30 -3.70
C LEU A 133 12.25 15.37 -4.89
N GLU A 134 12.41 15.86 -6.13
CA GLU A 134 12.23 15.05 -7.34
C GLU A 134 13.14 13.82 -7.34
N THR A 135 14.43 14.02 -7.03
CA THR A 135 15.42 12.94 -6.98
C THR A 135 15.05 11.91 -5.90
N TYR A 136 14.69 12.38 -4.69
CA TYR A 136 14.36 11.47 -3.58
C TYR A 136 13.05 10.74 -3.80
N PHE A 137 12.06 11.40 -4.39
CA PHE A 137 10.81 10.77 -4.79
C PHE A 137 11.05 9.69 -5.85
N SER A 138 11.81 9.97 -6.90
CA SER A 138 12.15 9.00 -7.95
C SER A 138 12.89 7.79 -7.38
N GLN A 139 13.87 7.99 -6.50
CA GLN A 139 14.58 6.90 -5.82
C GLN A 139 13.66 6.09 -4.91
N ALA A 140 12.72 6.74 -4.21
CA ALA A 140 11.73 6.06 -3.37
C ALA A 140 10.81 5.18 -4.21
N VAL A 141 10.30 5.69 -5.34
CA VAL A 141 9.47 4.93 -6.28
C VAL A 141 10.22 3.74 -6.85
N GLU A 142 11.46 3.92 -7.28
CA GLU A 142 12.31 2.85 -7.78
C GLU A 142 12.53 1.76 -6.72
N HIS A 143 12.88 2.17 -5.48
CA HIS A 143 13.08 1.25 -4.37
C HIS A 143 11.81 0.45 -4.03
N PHE A 144 10.66 1.13 -4.06
CA PHE A 144 9.36 0.54 -3.82
C PHE A 144 9.00 -0.48 -4.91
N THR A 145 9.19 -0.13 -6.18
CA THR A 145 8.82 -0.99 -7.31
C THR A 145 9.75 -2.19 -7.47
N THR A 146 11.05 -2.05 -7.17
CA THR A 146 12.03 -3.14 -7.29
C THR A 146 11.84 -4.24 -6.24
N LYS A 147 11.27 -3.92 -5.08
CA LYS A 147 11.04 -4.87 -3.99
C LYS A 147 9.72 -5.63 -4.07
N ARG A 148 8.82 -5.22 -4.95
CA ARG A 148 7.50 -5.83 -5.02
C ARG A 148 7.45 -7.02 -5.95
N GLU A 149 6.91 -8.10 -5.45
CA GLU A 149 6.47 -9.23 -6.26
C GLU A 149 5.31 -8.79 -7.16
N VAL A 150 5.39 -9.13 -8.45
CA VAL A 150 4.33 -8.83 -9.41
C VAL A 150 3.84 -10.09 -10.08
N VAL A 151 2.55 -10.13 -10.39
CA VAL A 151 1.95 -11.16 -11.25
C VAL A 151 1.46 -10.51 -12.54
N SER A 152 1.88 -11.07 -13.67
CA SER A 152 1.44 -10.60 -14.99
C SER A 152 0.17 -11.34 -15.40
N ILE A 153 -0.83 -10.60 -15.85
CA ILE A 153 -2.06 -11.12 -16.43
C ILE A 153 -2.25 -10.55 -17.84
N GLN A 154 -2.96 -11.29 -18.69
CA GLN A 154 -3.37 -10.80 -20.01
C GLN A 154 -4.82 -10.37 -19.94
N ASN A 155 -5.08 -9.06 -20.08
CA ASN A 155 -6.41 -8.47 -20.08
C ASN A 155 -6.63 -7.75 -21.42
N ASN A 156 -7.66 -8.16 -22.16
CA ASN A 156 -8.01 -7.56 -23.47
C ASN A 156 -6.84 -7.44 -24.45
N GLY A 157 -5.93 -8.42 -24.47
CA GLY A 157 -4.75 -8.44 -25.33
C GLY A 157 -3.53 -7.66 -24.81
N GLU A 158 -3.67 -7.00 -23.68
CA GLU A 158 -2.59 -6.26 -23.02
C GLU A 158 -2.05 -7.05 -21.82
N ILE A 159 -0.73 -6.95 -21.59
CA ILE A 159 -0.11 -7.51 -20.38
C ILE A 159 -0.14 -6.45 -19.29
N ILE A 160 -0.79 -6.79 -18.17
CA ILE A 160 -0.88 -5.94 -16.97
C ILE A 160 -0.08 -6.61 -15.86
N ASN A 161 0.83 -5.87 -15.24
CA ASN A 161 1.58 -6.31 -14.07
C ASN A 161 0.87 -5.80 -12.81
N LEU A 162 0.39 -6.72 -11.98
CA LEU A 162 -0.30 -6.41 -10.74
C LEU A 162 0.64 -6.69 -9.56
N ALA A 163 0.79 -5.74 -8.65
CA ALA A 163 1.53 -5.96 -7.42
C ALA A 163 0.77 -6.96 -6.54
N VAL A 164 1.46 -8.01 -6.13
CA VAL A 164 0.89 -9.13 -5.38
C VAL A 164 0.27 -8.66 -4.07
N ASP A 165 0.90 -7.69 -3.41
CA ASP A 165 0.43 -7.13 -2.15
C ASP A 165 -0.88 -6.35 -2.27
N ASP A 166 -1.23 -5.87 -3.46
CA ASP A 166 -2.46 -5.12 -3.70
C ASP A 166 -3.62 -6.02 -4.15
N ILE A 167 -3.36 -7.30 -4.41
CA ILE A 167 -4.42 -8.25 -4.76
C ILE A 167 -5.13 -8.70 -3.48
N LEU A 168 -6.44 -8.45 -3.40
CA LEU A 168 -7.30 -8.89 -2.30
C LEU A 168 -7.62 -10.38 -2.43
N TYR A 169 -8.20 -10.74 -3.56
CA TYR A 169 -8.56 -12.10 -3.87
C TYR A 169 -8.77 -12.28 -5.39
N LEU A 170 -8.80 -13.54 -5.81
CA LEU A 170 -9.15 -13.93 -7.16
C LEU A 170 -10.42 -14.78 -7.11
N GLU A 171 -11.32 -14.53 -8.07
CA GLU A 171 -12.55 -15.26 -8.26
C GLU A 171 -12.57 -15.92 -9.65
N SER A 172 -12.92 -17.18 -9.70
CA SER A 172 -13.11 -17.89 -10.97
C SER A 172 -14.58 -17.99 -11.32
N GLU A 173 -14.93 -17.44 -12.47
CA GLU A 173 -16.22 -17.62 -13.09
C GLU A 173 -16.03 -18.27 -14.48
N LYS A 174 -16.50 -19.52 -14.64
CA LYS A 174 -16.31 -20.33 -15.86
C LYS A 174 -14.84 -20.46 -16.23
N HIS A 175 -14.38 -19.80 -17.32
CA HIS A 175 -13.01 -19.81 -17.82
C HIS A 175 -12.27 -18.48 -17.57
N THR A 176 -12.90 -17.57 -16.85
CA THR A 176 -12.35 -16.25 -16.53
C THR A 176 -11.97 -16.19 -15.06
N VAL A 177 -10.82 -15.59 -14.77
CA VAL A 177 -10.42 -15.23 -13.43
C VAL A 177 -10.49 -13.72 -13.30
N HIS A 178 -11.23 -13.26 -12.30
CA HIS A 178 -11.34 -11.87 -11.90
C HIS A 178 -10.38 -11.64 -10.73
N VAL A 179 -9.49 -10.65 -10.87
CA VAL A 179 -8.50 -10.27 -9.86
C VAL A 179 -8.95 -8.98 -9.20
N TYR A 180 -9.39 -9.07 -7.96
CA TYR A 180 -9.88 -7.94 -7.17
C TYR A 180 -8.72 -7.27 -6.43
N MET A 181 -8.66 -5.94 -6.51
CA MET A 181 -7.56 -5.13 -5.99
C MET A 181 -7.97 -4.37 -4.74
N LEU A 182 -7.01 -4.16 -3.83
CA LEU A 182 -7.20 -3.33 -2.63
C LEU A 182 -7.51 -1.87 -2.99
N CYS A 183 -6.86 -1.37 -4.03
CA CYS A 183 -7.03 -0.02 -4.56
C CYS A 183 -6.92 -0.05 -6.08
N GLY A 184 -7.65 0.82 -6.77
CA GLY A 184 -7.59 0.96 -8.23
C GLY A 184 -8.76 1.74 -8.77
N ASN A 185 -8.67 2.13 -10.05
CA ASN A 185 -9.77 2.77 -10.77
C ASN A 185 -10.84 1.76 -11.22
N PHE A 186 -10.57 0.48 -11.05
CA PHE A 186 -11.46 -0.62 -11.41
C PHE A 186 -11.58 -1.56 -10.24
N ASP A 187 -12.78 -2.09 -10.04
CA ASP A 187 -13.05 -3.07 -8.97
C ASP A 187 -12.25 -4.37 -9.18
N HIS A 188 -12.01 -4.75 -10.43
CA HIS A 188 -11.24 -5.95 -10.77
C HIS A 188 -10.67 -5.91 -12.19
N TYR A 189 -9.66 -6.75 -12.42
CA TYR A 189 -9.13 -7.11 -13.74
C TYR A 189 -9.57 -8.53 -14.09
N SER A 190 -9.80 -8.78 -15.39
CA SER A 190 -10.25 -10.10 -15.85
C SER A 190 -9.24 -10.70 -16.82
N CYS A 191 -8.97 -11.99 -16.69
CA CYS A 191 -8.13 -12.72 -17.64
C CYS A 191 -8.65 -14.13 -17.91
N TYR A 192 -8.37 -14.65 -19.09
CA TYR A 192 -8.70 -16.03 -19.46
C TYR A 192 -7.64 -16.97 -18.90
N ALA A 193 -7.92 -17.57 -17.76
CA ALA A 193 -6.99 -18.43 -17.04
C ALA A 193 -7.74 -19.39 -16.10
N SER A 194 -7.02 -20.37 -15.54
CA SER A 194 -7.55 -21.22 -14.46
C SER A 194 -7.12 -20.66 -13.10
N LEU A 195 -7.98 -20.78 -12.10
CA LEU A 195 -7.64 -20.38 -10.73
C LEU A 195 -6.51 -21.26 -10.15
N GLN A 196 -6.37 -22.51 -10.65
CA GLN A 196 -5.28 -23.40 -10.26
C GLN A 196 -3.93 -22.86 -10.70
N SER A 197 -3.81 -22.30 -11.92
CA SER A 197 -2.54 -21.72 -12.40
C SER A 197 -2.11 -20.53 -11.56
N PHE A 198 -3.05 -19.76 -11.02
CA PHE A 198 -2.77 -18.69 -10.07
C PHE A 198 -2.41 -19.22 -8.68
N GLU A 199 -3.08 -20.26 -8.21
CA GLU A 199 -2.76 -20.89 -6.94
C GLU A 199 -1.30 -21.39 -6.90
N GLU A 200 -0.84 -22.05 -7.94
CA GLU A 200 0.54 -22.52 -8.07
C GLU A 200 1.55 -21.37 -8.01
N LYS A 201 1.28 -20.25 -8.69
CA LYS A 201 2.14 -19.07 -8.72
C LYS A 201 2.14 -18.26 -7.42
N LEU A 202 0.96 -18.15 -6.77
CA LEU A 202 0.75 -17.24 -5.65
C LEU A 202 0.80 -17.91 -4.27
N LYS A 203 0.85 -19.25 -4.21
CA LYS A 203 0.88 -20.00 -2.95
C LYS A 203 2.03 -19.59 -2.03
N SER A 204 3.25 -19.45 -2.58
CA SER A 204 4.43 -19.00 -1.83
C SER A 204 4.37 -17.53 -1.44
N LEU A 205 3.48 -16.74 -2.04
CA LEU A 205 3.32 -15.31 -1.84
C LEU A 205 2.18 -14.96 -0.87
N GLY A 206 1.66 -15.96 -0.15
CA GLY A 206 0.68 -15.73 0.90
C GLY A 206 -0.77 -15.85 0.46
N PHE A 207 -1.06 -16.53 -0.66
CA PHE A 207 -2.44 -16.80 -1.08
C PHE A 207 -2.90 -18.18 -0.64
N LEU A 208 -4.19 -18.26 -0.32
CA LEU A 208 -4.85 -19.46 0.17
C LEU A 208 -6.14 -19.76 -0.61
N ARG A 209 -6.26 -20.99 -1.11
CA ARG A 209 -7.50 -21.47 -1.74
C ARG A 209 -8.54 -21.73 -0.66
N ILE A 210 -9.58 -20.89 -0.59
CA ILE A 210 -10.65 -21.02 0.43
C ILE A 210 -11.91 -21.69 -0.11
N HIS A 211 -12.08 -21.70 -1.45
CA HIS A 211 -13.23 -22.29 -2.13
C HIS A 211 -12.84 -22.76 -3.54
N LYS A 212 -13.65 -23.61 -4.18
CA LYS A 212 -13.42 -24.00 -5.58
C LYS A 212 -13.26 -22.80 -6.54
N SER A 213 -13.88 -21.68 -6.22
CA SER A 213 -13.89 -20.45 -7.02
C SER A 213 -13.10 -19.29 -6.41
N TYR A 214 -12.53 -19.40 -5.21
CA TYR A 214 -11.88 -18.28 -4.53
C TYR A 214 -10.48 -18.61 -4.04
N LEU A 215 -9.53 -17.73 -4.37
CA LEU A 215 -8.16 -17.71 -3.88
C LEU A 215 -7.93 -16.34 -3.20
N VAL A 216 -7.70 -16.31 -1.89
CA VAL A 216 -7.59 -15.07 -1.10
C VAL A 216 -6.16 -14.79 -0.69
N ASN A 217 -5.77 -13.52 -0.69
CA ASN A 217 -4.53 -13.07 -0.07
C ASN A 217 -4.71 -13.03 1.45
N MET A 218 -3.94 -13.83 2.16
CA MET A 218 -4.05 -13.97 3.62
C MET A 218 -3.72 -12.68 4.37
N ARG A 219 -2.96 -11.76 3.76
CA ARG A 219 -2.63 -10.44 4.34
C ARG A 219 -3.88 -9.56 4.50
N HIS A 220 -4.87 -9.72 3.64
CA HIS A 220 -6.08 -8.91 3.59
C HIS A 220 -7.30 -9.58 4.23
N ILE A 221 -7.08 -10.65 4.98
CA ILE A 221 -8.14 -11.29 5.76
C ILE A 221 -8.35 -10.52 7.07
N LYS A 222 -9.49 -9.84 7.17
CA LYS A 222 -9.96 -9.18 8.40
C LYS A 222 -10.52 -10.20 9.39
N LYS A 223 -11.29 -11.20 8.89
CA LYS A 223 -11.92 -12.22 9.70
C LYS A 223 -12.05 -13.53 8.93
N LEU A 224 -11.67 -14.65 9.56
CA LEU A 224 -11.88 -16.00 9.04
C LEU A 224 -12.80 -16.76 10.01
N GLN A 225 -13.92 -17.27 9.51
CA GLN A 225 -14.86 -18.11 10.27
C GLN A 225 -15.40 -19.25 9.42
N CYS A 226 -16.11 -20.18 10.04
CA CYS A 226 -16.71 -21.31 9.32
C CYS A 226 -17.75 -20.77 8.34
N GLY A 227 -17.57 -21.10 7.06
CA GLY A 227 -18.47 -20.69 5.97
C GLY A 227 -18.05 -19.42 5.24
N GLU A 228 -17.28 -18.51 5.85
CA GLU A 228 -16.93 -17.24 5.22
C GLU A 228 -15.59 -16.66 5.64
N VAL A 229 -15.00 -15.86 4.73
CA VAL A 229 -13.90 -14.91 4.99
C VAL A 229 -14.40 -13.50 4.73
N VAL A 230 -14.07 -12.58 5.64
CA VAL A 230 -14.27 -11.13 5.44
C VAL A 230 -12.92 -10.49 5.15
N THR A 231 -12.82 -9.75 4.06
CA THR A 231 -11.60 -9.02 3.66
C THR A 231 -11.53 -7.63 4.33
N GLU A 232 -10.40 -6.95 4.19
CA GLU A 232 -10.22 -5.56 4.67
C GLU A 232 -11.19 -4.55 4.02
N THR A 233 -11.68 -4.85 2.82
CA THR A 233 -12.70 -4.05 2.11
C THR A 233 -14.14 -4.47 2.43
N ASP A 234 -14.31 -5.29 3.48
CA ASP A 234 -15.60 -5.84 3.92
C ASP A 234 -16.29 -6.75 2.88
N SER A 235 -15.55 -7.22 1.86
CA SER A 235 -16.06 -8.26 0.94
C SER A 235 -16.17 -9.59 1.68
N VAL A 236 -17.32 -10.27 1.52
CA VAL A 236 -17.59 -11.56 2.15
C VAL A 236 -17.44 -12.67 1.12
N LEU A 237 -16.49 -13.57 1.33
CA LEU A 237 -16.15 -14.67 0.43
C LEU A 237 -16.54 -16.03 1.05
N PRO A 238 -17.13 -16.96 0.28
CA PRO A 238 -17.51 -18.27 0.80
C PRO A 238 -16.27 -19.15 1.08
N VAL A 239 -16.32 -19.89 2.17
CA VAL A 239 -15.31 -20.89 2.55
C VAL A 239 -15.87 -22.28 2.43
N SER A 240 -15.10 -23.20 1.85
CA SER A 240 -15.45 -24.61 1.78
C SER A 240 -15.57 -25.22 3.17
N GLY A 241 -16.79 -25.60 3.58
CA GLY A 241 -17.03 -26.21 4.88
C GLY A 241 -16.30 -27.55 5.04
N LYS A 242 -16.16 -28.34 3.97
CA LYS A 242 -15.44 -29.61 3.96
C LYS A 242 -13.96 -29.47 4.31
N ASN A 243 -13.32 -28.36 3.87
CA ASN A 243 -11.89 -28.14 4.01
C ASN A 243 -11.59 -27.04 5.03
N TYR A 244 -12.58 -26.57 5.80
CA TYR A 244 -12.39 -25.44 6.74
C TYR A 244 -11.25 -25.68 7.75
N GLY A 245 -11.10 -26.90 8.26
CA GLY A 245 -10.03 -27.22 9.22
C GLY A 245 -8.63 -27.01 8.63
N GLU A 246 -8.40 -27.40 7.38
CA GLU A 246 -7.13 -27.23 6.68
C GLU A 246 -6.89 -25.76 6.34
N ILE A 247 -7.91 -25.05 5.87
CA ILE A 247 -7.86 -23.61 5.56
C ILE A 247 -7.49 -22.82 6.82
N LYS A 248 -8.18 -23.07 7.94
CA LYS A 248 -7.89 -22.42 9.23
C LYS A 248 -6.46 -22.70 9.70
N ARG A 249 -6.00 -23.96 9.61
CA ARG A 249 -4.64 -24.33 9.98
C ARG A 249 -3.62 -23.60 9.12
N ALA A 250 -3.78 -23.58 7.80
CA ALA A 250 -2.88 -22.91 6.88
C ALA A 250 -2.79 -21.40 7.18
N TYR A 251 -3.93 -20.75 7.41
CA TYR A 251 -3.98 -19.32 7.78
C TYR A 251 -3.28 -19.02 9.10
N LEU A 252 -3.50 -19.85 10.14
CA LEU A 252 -2.86 -19.64 11.45
C LEU A 252 -1.35 -19.85 11.40
N LEU A 253 -0.87 -20.85 10.65
CA LEU A 253 0.57 -21.07 10.44
C LEU A 253 1.20 -19.89 9.72
N TRP A 254 0.57 -19.40 8.65
CA TRP A 254 1.05 -18.24 7.93
C TRP A 254 1.09 -16.99 8.82
N LYS A 255 0.03 -16.72 9.60
CA LYS A 255 -0.05 -15.59 10.52
C LYS A 255 1.00 -15.66 11.62
N GLY A 256 1.25 -16.85 12.18
CA GLY A 256 2.31 -17.07 13.16
C GLY A 256 3.71 -16.80 12.59
N ALA A 257 3.97 -17.22 11.34
CA ALA A 257 5.26 -16.95 10.68
C ALA A 257 5.53 -15.45 10.44
N GLN A 258 4.48 -14.65 10.26
CA GLN A 258 4.62 -13.18 10.09
C GLN A 258 5.01 -12.47 11.40
N THR A 259 4.59 -13.00 12.56
CA THR A 259 4.91 -12.40 13.88
C THR A 259 6.34 -12.64 14.34
N TRP A 260 7.09 -13.58 13.74
CA TRP A 260 8.48 -13.89 14.08
C TRP A 260 9.50 -13.17 13.18
N ASN A 261 9.05 -12.50 12.10
CA ASN A 261 9.89 -11.75 11.16
C ASN A 261 9.83 -10.22 11.39
N THR A 262 9.21 -9.78 12.46
CA THR A 262 9.18 -8.39 12.95
C THR A 262 10.07 -8.26 14.18
#